data_8c1c4840e35780bab9b9a85e176e7678
#
_entry.id   8c1c4840e35780bab9b9a85e176e7678
#
_cell.length_a   1.000
_cell.length_b   1.000
_cell.length_c   1.000
_cell.angle_alpha   90.00
_cell.angle_beta   90.00
_cell.angle_gamma   90.00
#
_symmetry.space_group_name_H-M   'P 1'
#
loop_
_entity.id
_entity.type
_entity.pdbx_description
1 polymer ?
#
loop_
_entity_poly.entity_id
_entity_poly.type
_entity_poly.pdbx_seq_one_letter_code
_entity_poly.pdbx_strand_id
1 'polypeptide(L)'
;MEAIEKSLGTVSMKDNESKEPVSWPTLFCRLFASIAKEVIDKFGEEGEKAIKAGVWAFGEERGRNIAERARANGCEINAYNYLPNYDMGRSDDFTAENTYGDNQVEQLFTQCGFADQWIKDGTERYGKLYCDMIDPAIAKGYSEDLECIHDRRIYENGVCSFCFRMKKKES
;
A
#
# COMPACT_ATOMS: atom_id res chain seq x y z
N MET A 1 -29.89 -3.16 28.21
CA MET A 1 -28.71 -3.76 27.55
C MET A 1 -29.08 -5.09 26.87
N GLU A 2 -29.78 -6.02 27.52
CA GLU A 2 -30.20 -7.30 26.91
C GLU A 2 -31.04 -7.18 25.61
N ALA A 3 -31.88 -6.15 25.47
CA ALA A 3 -32.70 -5.97 24.28
C ALA A 3 -31.89 -5.53 23.04
N ILE A 4 -30.76 -4.86 23.24
CA ILE A 4 -29.88 -4.39 22.16
C ILE A 4 -28.99 -5.54 21.66
N GLU A 5 -28.49 -6.37 22.56
CA GLU A 5 -27.70 -7.56 22.18
C GLU A 5 -28.54 -8.59 21.42
N LYS A 6 -29.80 -8.80 21.83
CA LYS A 6 -30.73 -9.67 21.10
C LYS A 6 -31.11 -9.14 19.71
N SER A 7 -31.15 -7.84 19.52
CA SER A 7 -31.45 -7.24 18.23
C SER A 7 -30.24 -7.31 17.26
N LEU A 8 -29.03 -7.18 17.79
CA LEU A 8 -27.80 -7.33 16.99
C LEU A 8 -27.48 -8.78 16.63
N GLY A 9 -27.85 -9.72 17.49
CA GLY A 9 -27.69 -11.15 17.22
C GLY A 9 -28.69 -11.74 16.22
N THR A 10 -29.76 -11.00 15.88
CA THR A 10 -30.79 -11.43 14.92
C THR A 10 -30.75 -10.70 13.58
N VAL A 11 -29.84 -9.76 13.37
CA VAL A 11 -29.46 -9.31 12.01
C VAL A 11 -28.62 -10.45 11.42
N SER A 12 -29.32 -11.36 11.06
CA SER A 12 -29.12 -12.71 10.82
C SER A 12 -28.05 -12.93 9.77
N MET A 13 -27.04 -13.60 10.17
CA MET A 13 -26.18 -14.39 9.31
C MET A 13 -26.96 -15.29 8.32
N LYS A 14 -28.24 -15.54 8.54
CA LYS A 14 -29.10 -16.39 7.68
C LYS A 14 -29.38 -15.79 6.31
N ASP A 15 -29.45 -14.48 6.19
CA ASP A 15 -29.68 -13.82 4.89
C ASP A 15 -28.40 -13.63 4.07
N ASN A 16 -27.24 -14.02 4.62
CA ASN A 16 -25.93 -13.84 4.03
C ASN A 16 -25.11 -15.14 3.90
N GLU A 17 -25.77 -16.29 3.90
CA GLU A 17 -25.10 -17.63 3.84
C GLU A 17 -24.17 -17.83 2.64
N SER A 18 -24.14 -16.91 1.68
CA SER A 18 -23.29 -17.02 0.49
C SER A 18 -22.27 -15.87 0.33
N LYS A 19 -22.16 -14.95 1.28
CA LYS A 19 -21.26 -13.79 1.14
C LYS A 19 -20.37 -13.61 2.36
N GLU A 20 -19.13 -14.05 2.23
CA GLU A 20 -18.09 -13.72 3.21
C GLU A 20 -17.90 -12.21 3.31
N PRO A 21 -17.61 -11.68 4.51
CA PRO A 21 -17.21 -10.31 4.67
C PRO A 21 -15.97 -10.01 3.81
N VAL A 22 -15.98 -8.89 3.13
CA VAL A 22 -14.84 -8.48 2.31
C VAL A 22 -13.71 -7.93 3.19
N SER A 23 -12.47 -8.26 2.84
CA SER A 23 -11.29 -7.75 3.54
C SER A 23 -11.15 -6.23 3.33
N TRP A 24 -10.41 -5.55 4.24
CA TRP A 24 -10.15 -4.14 4.09
C TRP A 24 -9.35 -3.79 2.81
N PRO A 25 -8.38 -4.62 2.32
CA PRO A 25 -7.75 -4.39 1.03
C PRO A 25 -8.75 -4.37 -0.12
N THR A 26 -9.72 -5.31 -0.10
CA THR A 26 -10.81 -5.33 -1.09
C THR A 26 -11.63 -4.05 -1.08
N LEU A 27 -12.05 -3.55 0.10
CA LEU A 27 -12.81 -2.31 0.21
C LEU A 27 -12.00 -1.10 -0.26
N PHE A 28 -10.73 -1.04 0.13
CA PHE A 28 -9.80 0.01 -0.30
C PHE A 28 -9.65 0.03 -1.82
N CYS A 29 -9.37 -1.12 -2.42
CA CYS A 29 -9.15 -1.24 -3.87
C CYS A 29 -10.37 -0.81 -4.67
N ARG A 30 -11.56 -1.23 -4.26
CA ARG A 30 -12.81 -0.86 -4.92
C ARG A 30 -13.13 0.62 -4.77
N LEU A 31 -12.94 1.18 -3.58
CA LEU A 31 -13.13 2.62 -3.36
C LEU A 31 -12.16 3.44 -4.21
N PHE A 32 -10.86 3.08 -4.17
CA PHE A 32 -9.85 3.80 -4.95
C PHE A 32 -10.14 3.73 -6.46
N ALA A 33 -10.42 2.53 -6.99
CA ALA A 33 -10.71 2.36 -8.41
C ALA A 33 -11.98 3.13 -8.84
N SER A 34 -13.02 3.14 -7.99
CA SER A 34 -14.25 3.87 -8.27
C SER A 34 -14.03 5.38 -8.34
N ILE A 35 -13.31 5.94 -7.36
CA ILE A 35 -12.95 7.36 -7.35
C ILE A 35 -12.06 7.70 -8.55
N ALA A 36 -11.02 6.89 -8.80
CA ALA A 36 -10.09 7.11 -9.91
C ALA A 36 -10.82 7.11 -11.25
N LYS A 37 -11.74 6.17 -11.44
CA LYS A 37 -12.57 6.09 -12.64
C LYS A 37 -13.36 7.37 -12.87
N GLU A 38 -14.14 7.80 -11.88
CA GLU A 38 -15.00 8.98 -11.99
C GLU A 38 -14.19 10.27 -12.24
N VAL A 39 -13.04 10.41 -11.58
CA VAL A 39 -12.15 11.56 -11.75
C VAL A 39 -11.56 11.58 -13.17
N ILE A 40 -11.07 10.44 -13.67
CA ILE A 40 -10.48 10.36 -15.01
C ILE A 40 -11.55 10.52 -16.08
N ASP A 41 -12.71 9.91 -15.94
CA ASP A 41 -13.80 10.04 -16.90
C ASP A 41 -14.27 11.51 -17.04
N LYS A 42 -14.20 12.28 -15.93
CA LYS A 42 -14.59 13.68 -15.92
C LYS A 42 -13.50 14.65 -16.38
N PHE A 43 -12.25 14.40 -16.01
CA PHE A 43 -11.15 15.35 -16.17
C PHE A 43 -10.01 14.86 -17.07
N GLY A 44 -10.08 13.63 -17.59
CA GLY A 44 -9.05 13.05 -18.46
C GLY A 44 -7.67 13.01 -17.81
N GLU A 45 -6.65 13.39 -18.55
CA GLU A 45 -5.25 13.39 -18.10
C GLU A 45 -4.99 14.26 -16.86
N GLU A 46 -5.69 15.37 -16.72
CA GLU A 46 -5.55 16.23 -15.52
C GLU A 46 -6.11 15.52 -14.29
N GLY A 47 -7.18 14.73 -14.46
CA GLY A 47 -7.69 13.87 -13.39
C GLY A 47 -6.69 12.79 -12.97
N GLU A 48 -6.03 12.15 -13.94
CA GLU A 48 -4.99 11.16 -13.65
C GLU A 48 -3.81 11.77 -12.89
N LYS A 49 -3.34 12.95 -13.31
CA LYS A 49 -2.28 13.69 -12.61
C LYS A 49 -2.68 14.04 -11.19
N ALA A 50 -3.92 14.49 -10.98
CA ALA A 50 -4.43 14.84 -9.67
C ALA A 50 -4.49 13.61 -8.73
N ILE A 51 -4.92 12.45 -9.23
CA ILE A 51 -4.91 11.20 -8.46
C ILE A 51 -3.50 10.82 -8.06
N LYS A 52 -2.55 10.82 -9.00
CA LYS A 52 -1.14 10.52 -8.73
C LYS A 52 -0.55 11.47 -7.68
N ALA A 53 -0.85 12.76 -7.79
CA ALA A 53 -0.40 13.75 -6.80
C ALA A 53 -1.01 13.48 -5.40
N GLY A 54 -2.27 13.10 -5.33
CA GLY A 54 -2.92 12.72 -4.07
C GLY A 54 -2.31 11.47 -3.43
N VAL A 55 -2.03 10.44 -4.24
CA VAL A 55 -1.33 9.22 -3.76
C VAL A 55 0.07 9.55 -3.28
N TRP A 56 0.78 10.41 -4.00
CA TRP A 56 2.11 10.86 -3.60
C TRP A 56 2.09 11.58 -2.26
N ALA A 57 1.21 12.57 -2.09
CA ALA A 57 1.08 13.32 -0.83
C ALA A 57 0.75 12.41 0.35
N PHE A 58 -0.17 11.45 0.16
CA PHE A 58 -0.49 10.43 1.15
C PHE A 58 0.71 9.55 1.49
N GLY A 59 1.48 9.12 0.48
CA GLY A 59 2.67 8.32 0.67
C GLY A 59 3.75 9.06 1.46
N GLU A 60 4.03 10.32 1.14
CA GLU A 60 4.98 11.14 1.90
C GLU A 60 4.56 11.33 3.36
N GLU A 61 3.26 11.55 3.64
CA GLU A 61 2.75 11.64 5.01
C GLU A 61 2.98 10.34 5.77
N ARG A 62 2.65 9.18 5.17
CA ARG A 62 2.93 7.86 5.74
C ARG A 62 4.41 7.68 6.04
N GLY A 63 5.28 8.05 5.10
CA GLY A 63 6.73 7.97 5.28
C GLY A 63 7.23 8.78 6.48
N ARG A 64 6.73 10.01 6.65
CA ARG A 64 7.04 10.83 7.84
C ARG A 64 6.60 10.14 9.14
N ASN A 65 5.40 9.58 9.16
CA ASN A 65 4.88 8.86 10.33
C ASN A 65 5.71 7.60 10.65
N ILE A 66 6.18 6.88 9.63
CA ILE A 66 7.09 5.73 9.80
C ILE A 66 8.43 6.19 10.38
N ALA A 67 8.98 7.31 9.91
CA ALA A 67 10.20 7.88 10.45
C ALA A 67 10.06 8.33 11.92
N GLU A 68 8.94 8.93 12.27
CA GLU A 68 8.62 9.28 13.66
C GLU A 68 8.52 8.04 14.56
N ARG A 69 7.86 6.99 14.08
CA ARG A 69 7.79 5.69 14.76
C ARG A 69 9.19 5.10 14.96
N ALA A 70 10.05 5.11 13.95
CA ALA A 70 11.42 4.62 14.06
C ALA A 70 12.20 5.38 15.14
N ARG A 71 12.11 6.72 15.16
CA ARG A 71 12.74 7.56 16.19
C ARG A 71 12.20 7.28 17.59
N ALA A 72 10.87 7.13 17.72
CA ALA A 72 10.24 6.79 19.00
C ALA A 72 10.68 5.42 19.53
N ASN A 73 11.02 4.49 18.64
CA ASN A 73 11.57 3.17 18.95
C ASN A 73 13.10 3.20 19.17
N GLY A 74 13.75 4.37 19.16
CA GLY A 74 15.19 4.51 19.33
C GLY A 74 16.01 4.05 18.12
N CYS A 75 15.38 3.95 16.93
CA CYS A 75 16.05 3.50 15.71
C CYS A 75 16.61 4.69 14.92
N GLU A 76 17.77 4.48 14.30
CA GLU A 76 18.29 5.41 13.29
C GLU A 76 17.44 5.38 12.01
N ILE A 77 17.39 6.50 11.29
CA ILE A 77 16.74 6.59 10.00
C ILE A 77 17.67 6.07 8.90
N ASN A 78 17.47 4.82 8.54
CA ASN A 78 18.25 4.10 7.52
C ASN A 78 17.39 3.01 6.87
N ALA A 79 17.92 2.34 5.83
CA ALA A 79 17.18 1.31 5.11
C ALA A 79 16.82 0.09 5.97
N TYR A 80 17.66 -0.28 6.95
CA TYR A 80 17.42 -1.43 7.83
C TYR A 80 16.22 -1.26 8.75
N ASN A 81 15.97 -0.02 9.19
CA ASN A 81 14.91 0.31 10.12
C ASN A 81 13.61 0.73 9.42
N TYR A 82 13.59 0.80 8.09
CA TYR A 82 12.41 1.19 7.31
C TYR A 82 11.27 0.18 7.44
N LEU A 83 11.47 -1.06 6.98
CA LEU A 83 10.43 -2.08 7.00
C LEU A 83 10.01 -2.54 8.41
N PRO A 84 10.91 -2.69 9.40
CA PRO A 84 10.51 -3.00 10.77
C PRO A 84 9.59 -1.98 11.43
N ASN A 85 9.64 -0.72 10.97
CA ASN A 85 8.79 0.36 11.49
C ASN A 85 7.64 0.72 10.55
N TYR A 86 7.39 -0.09 9.51
CA TYR A 86 6.31 0.17 8.54
C TYR A 86 4.94 0.27 9.21
N ASP A 87 4.07 1.12 8.70
CA ASP A 87 2.79 1.48 9.32
C ASP A 87 1.64 0.53 8.96
N MET A 88 1.83 -0.34 7.96
CA MET A 88 0.83 -1.31 7.56
C MET A 88 0.94 -2.57 8.43
N GLY A 89 -0.16 -2.95 9.08
CA GLY A 89 -0.22 -4.17 9.87
C GLY A 89 -0.05 -5.43 9.03
N ARG A 90 0.35 -6.52 9.67
CA ARG A 90 0.42 -7.83 9.02
C ARG A 90 -0.98 -8.28 8.60
N SER A 91 -1.09 -8.90 7.44
CA SER A 91 -2.31 -9.45 6.89
C SER A 91 -1.95 -10.65 6.02
N ASP A 92 -2.81 -11.66 6.00
CA ASP A 92 -2.68 -12.83 5.13
C ASP A 92 -2.89 -12.49 3.64
N ASP A 93 -3.34 -11.26 3.36
CA ASP A 93 -3.48 -10.76 1.98
C ASP A 93 -2.12 -10.42 1.32
N PHE A 94 -1.03 -10.40 2.09
CA PHE A 94 0.29 -10.03 1.60
C PHE A 94 1.35 -11.04 2.01
N THR A 95 2.12 -11.53 1.03
CA THR A 95 3.29 -12.40 1.28
C THR A 95 4.51 -11.75 0.66
N ALA A 96 5.51 -11.46 1.49
CA ALA A 96 6.76 -10.86 1.06
C ALA A 96 7.98 -11.48 1.74
N GLU A 97 9.07 -11.59 0.99
CA GLU A 97 10.40 -11.94 1.48
C GLU A 97 11.30 -10.71 1.47
N ASN A 98 12.07 -10.53 2.54
CA ASN A 98 12.99 -9.39 2.67
C ASN A 98 14.43 -9.89 2.75
N THR A 99 15.29 -9.31 1.92
CA THR A 99 16.74 -9.55 1.93
C THR A 99 17.47 -8.27 2.27
N TYR A 100 18.27 -8.30 3.33
CA TYR A 100 19.03 -7.13 3.81
C TYR A 100 20.45 -7.19 3.26
N GLY A 101 20.85 -6.13 2.54
CA GLY A 101 22.18 -5.92 1.99
C GLY A 101 22.88 -4.72 2.65
N ASP A 102 24.03 -4.32 2.11
CA ASP A 102 24.74 -3.15 2.60
C ASP A 102 23.93 -1.87 2.32
N ASN A 103 23.42 -1.27 3.42
CA ASN A 103 22.61 -0.03 3.40
C ASN A 103 21.37 -0.07 2.49
N GLN A 104 20.84 -1.27 2.25
CA GLN A 104 19.62 -1.48 1.46
C GLN A 104 18.80 -2.66 1.99
N VAL A 105 17.55 -2.69 1.61
CA VAL A 105 16.67 -3.84 1.79
C VAL A 105 15.94 -4.11 0.49
N GLU A 106 15.97 -5.36 0.05
CA GLU A 106 15.19 -5.86 -1.07
C GLU A 106 13.94 -6.55 -0.53
N GLN A 107 12.79 -6.26 -1.13
CA GLN A 107 11.52 -6.85 -0.77
C GLN A 107 10.87 -7.47 -2.01
N LEU A 108 10.54 -8.75 -1.93
CA LEU A 108 9.86 -9.49 -2.99
C LEU A 108 8.48 -9.90 -2.50
N PHE A 109 7.43 -9.32 -3.09
CA PHE A 109 6.06 -9.76 -2.91
C PHE A 109 5.72 -10.85 -3.91
N THR A 110 5.33 -12.01 -3.39
CA THR A 110 4.77 -13.13 -4.17
C THR A 110 3.25 -13.13 -4.13
N GLN A 111 2.65 -12.39 -3.19
CA GLN A 111 1.22 -12.13 -3.10
C GLN A 111 0.98 -10.68 -2.66
N CYS A 112 0.09 -9.99 -3.33
CA CYS A 112 -0.31 -8.62 -3.01
C CYS A 112 -1.82 -8.48 -3.13
N GLY A 113 -2.53 -8.42 -2.00
CA GLY A 113 -3.98 -8.36 -1.96
C GLY A 113 -4.57 -7.16 -2.70
N PHE A 114 -3.83 -6.06 -2.84
CA PHE A 114 -4.24 -4.94 -3.67
C PHE A 114 -4.23 -5.29 -5.16
N ALA A 115 -3.10 -5.80 -5.65
CA ALA A 115 -2.98 -6.16 -7.06
C ALA A 115 -3.94 -7.29 -7.44
N ASP A 116 -4.02 -8.33 -6.61
CA ASP A 116 -4.92 -9.46 -6.80
C ASP A 116 -6.39 -8.99 -6.90
N GLN A 117 -6.80 -8.04 -6.05
CA GLN A 117 -8.15 -7.50 -6.07
C GLN A 117 -8.40 -6.67 -7.33
N TRP A 118 -7.48 -5.78 -7.72
CA TRP A 118 -7.64 -4.99 -8.95
C TRP A 118 -7.66 -5.85 -10.20
N ILE A 119 -6.85 -6.92 -10.25
CA ILE A 119 -6.87 -7.91 -11.34
C ILE A 119 -8.22 -8.62 -11.36
N LYS A 120 -8.69 -9.11 -10.21
CA LYS A 120 -9.98 -9.80 -10.09
C LYS A 120 -11.16 -8.95 -10.54
N ASP A 121 -11.14 -7.65 -10.24
CA ASP A 121 -12.21 -6.72 -10.57
C ASP A 121 -12.04 -6.08 -11.98
N GLY A 122 -10.94 -6.35 -12.72
CA GLY A 122 -10.64 -5.77 -14.04
C GLY A 122 -10.37 -4.26 -13.96
N THR A 123 -9.79 -3.82 -12.85
CA THR A 123 -9.54 -2.40 -12.54
C THR A 123 -8.04 -2.06 -12.38
N GLU A 124 -7.16 -2.90 -12.94
CA GLU A 124 -5.69 -2.76 -12.85
C GLU A 124 -5.19 -1.41 -13.35
N ARG A 125 -5.86 -0.85 -14.37
CA ARG A 125 -5.55 0.48 -14.90
C ARG A 125 -5.52 1.53 -13.79
N TYR A 126 -6.49 1.48 -12.88
CA TYR A 126 -6.58 2.43 -11.77
C TYR A 126 -5.63 2.05 -10.64
N GLY A 127 -5.50 0.74 -10.35
CA GLY A 127 -4.55 0.25 -9.35
C GLY A 127 -3.10 0.64 -9.64
N LYS A 128 -2.69 0.65 -10.92
CA LYS A 128 -1.35 1.10 -11.33
C LYS A 128 -1.07 2.55 -10.92
N LEU A 129 -2.06 3.44 -10.93
CA LEU A 129 -1.88 4.83 -10.48
C LEU A 129 -1.47 4.92 -9.01
N TYR A 130 -1.97 3.99 -8.20
CA TYR A 130 -1.56 3.87 -6.80
C TYR A 130 -0.18 3.24 -6.69
N CYS A 131 0.03 2.07 -7.27
CA CYS A 131 1.26 1.29 -7.15
C CYS A 131 2.50 2.04 -7.68
N ASP A 132 2.34 2.86 -8.73
CA ASP A 132 3.45 3.62 -9.30
C ASP A 132 3.93 4.76 -8.39
N MET A 133 3.07 5.23 -7.49
CA MET A 133 3.34 6.44 -6.70
C MET A 133 3.60 6.13 -5.21
N ILE A 134 2.96 5.11 -4.64
CA ILE A 134 2.88 4.98 -3.18
C ILE A 134 4.23 4.64 -2.54
N ASP A 135 4.94 3.63 -3.02
CA ASP A 135 6.17 3.16 -2.37
C ASP A 135 7.32 4.15 -2.52
N PRO A 136 7.57 4.77 -3.70
CA PRO A 136 8.53 5.87 -3.81
C PRO A 136 8.20 7.06 -2.90
N ALA A 137 6.90 7.40 -2.78
CA ALA A 137 6.48 8.50 -1.93
C ALA A 137 6.68 8.21 -0.44
N ILE A 138 6.38 6.98 0.01
CA ILE A 138 6.63 6.55 1.39
C ILE A 138 8.13 6.59 1.69
N ALA A 139 8.96 6.04 0.80
CA ALA A 139 10.42 6.07 0.96
C ALA A 139 10.93 7.51 1.09
N LYS A 140 10.47 8.40 0.21
CA LYS A 140 10.79 9.84 0.23
C LYS A 140 10.37 10.51 1.54
N GLY A 141 9.17 10.22 2.02
CA GLY A 141 8.66 10.76 3.28
C GLY A 141 9.42 10.25 4.50
N TYR A 142 9.88 8.98 4.48
CA TYR A 142 10.70 8.40 5.54
C TYR A 142 12.07 9.06 5.63
N SER A 143 12.74 9.25 4.48
CA SER A 143 14.01 9.97 4.36
C SER A 143 14.21 10.50 2.96
N GLU A 144 14.67 11.75 2.84
CA GLU A 144 15.10 12.34 1.56
C GLU A 144 16.22 11.53 0.87
N ASP A 145 16.97 10.77 1.65
CA ASP A 145 18.06 9.94 1.18
C ASP A 145 17.63 8.50 0.86
N LEU A 146 16.40 8.08 1.19
CA LEU A 146 15.91 6.74 0.86
C LEU A 146 15.29 6.72 -0.54
N GLU A 147 15.87 5.91 -1.42
CA GLU A 147 15.32 5.62 -2.75
C GLU A 147 14.48 4.34 -2.72
N CYS A 148 13.39 4.34 -3.45
CA CYS A 148 12.63 3.14 -3.79
C CYS A 148 12.80 2.85 -5.28
N ILE A 149 13.42 1.72 -5.61
CA ILE A 149 13.54 1.21 -6.98
C ILE A 149 12.51 0.10 -7.11
N HIS A 150 11.49 0.30 -7.92
CA HIS A 150 10.46 -0.68 -8.23
C HIS A 150 10.84 -1.42 -9.51
N ASP A 151 11.52 -2.55 -9.37
CA ASP A 151 12.14 -3.29 -10.47
C ASP A 151 11.14 -4.16 -11.24
N ARG A 152 10.30 -4.93 -10.53
CA ARG A 152 9.28 -5.79 -11.14
C ARG A 152 7.89 -5.44 -10.61
N ARG A 153 6.90 -5.47 -11.50
CA ARG A 153 5.49 -5.22 -11.17
C ARG A 153 4.66 -6.48 -11.31
N ILE A 154 3.79 -6.74 -10.35
CA ILE A 154 2.98 -7.95 -10.32
C ILE A 154 2.09 -8.09 -11.56
N TYR A 155 1.59 -6.99 -12.10
CA TYR A 155 0.76 -6.96 -13.32
C TYR A 155 1.48 -7.46 -14.57
N GLU A 156 2.81 -7.46 -14.57
CA GLU A 156 3.64 -7.78 -15.73
C GLU A 156 4.47 -9.04 -15.48
N ASN A 157 4.89 -9.25 -14.23
CA ASN A 157 5.87 -10.26 -13.86
C ASN A 157 5.33 -11.31 -12.88
N GLY A 158 4.07 -11.19 -12.42
CA GLY A 158 3.48 -12.06 -11.41
C GLY A 158 4.00 -11.85 -10.00
N VAL A 159 4.99 -10.96 -9.83
CA VAL A 159 5.60 -10.56 -8.54
C VAL A 159 5.89 -9.06 -8.55
N CYS A 160 5.93 -8.44 -7.36
CA CYS A 160 6.50 -7.11 -7.19
C CYS A 160 7.85 -7.20 -6.49
N SER A 161 8.87 -6.50 -6.99
CA SER A 161 10.15 -6.38 -6.29
C SER A 161 10.55 -4.91 -6.14
N PHE A 162 11.02 -4.62 -4.94
CA PHE A 162 11.48 -3.29 -4.55
C PHE A 162 12.89 -3.39 -3.98
N CYS A 163 13.72 -2.38 -4.26
CA CYS A 163 14.94 -2.14 -3.54
C CYS A 163 14.84 -0.77 -2.88
N PHE A 164 14.85 -0.75 -1.54
CA PHE A 164 14.94 0.46 -0.73
C PHE A 164 16.39 0.67 -0.34
N ARG A 165 17.02 1.72 -0.84
CA ARG A 165 18.44 1.97 -0.70
C ARG A 165 18.70 3.41 -0.27
N MET A 166 19.62 3.61 0.70
CA MET A 166 20.10 4.94 1.03
C MET A 166 21.04 5.45 -0.07
N LYS A 167 20.80 6.68 -0.54
CA LYS A 167 21.72 7.37 -1.46
C LYS A 167 23.10 7.46 -0.85
N LYS A 168 24.13 7.25 -1.68
CA LYS A 168 25.51 7.53 -1.24
C LYS A 168 25.65 9.05 -1.05
N LYS A 169 26.08 9.48 0.13
CA LYS A 169 26.50 10.86 0.32
C LYS A 169 27.72 11.11 -0.54
N GLU A 170 27.62 12.04 -1.47
CA GLU A 170 28.82 12.54 -2.16
C GLU A 170 29.76 13.16 -1.13
N SER A 171 30.99 12.64 -1.07
CA SER A 171 32.05 13.07 -0.15
C SER A 171 32.71 14.35 -0.68
#